data_0a7df680846a2b4b4978c00ce96a2b40
#
_entry.id   0a7df680846a2b4b4978c00ce96a2b40
#
_cell.length_a   1.000
_cell.length_b   1.000
_cell.length_c   1.000
_cell.angle_alpha   90.00
_cell.angle_beta   90.00
_cell.angle_gamma   90.00
#
_symmetry.space_group_name_H-M   'P 1'
#
loop_
_entity.id
_entity.type
_entity.pdbx_description
1 polymer ?
#
loop_
_entity_poly.entity_id
_entity_poly.type
_entity_poly.pdbx_seq_one_letter_code
_entity_poly.pdbx_strand_id
1 'polypeptide(L)'
;FEWDSSSKTIRYNPEDDSYEPRLLHELSHAVLAHNTYDKDIDLIALERDAWQHARMELAPRYDIRIDADTIQDDMDTYRDWLHARSTCPKCESSGLQIKKHTYRCVSCSATWRVNEARVCALRRYAN
;
A
#
# COMPACT_ATOMS: atom_id res chain seq x y z
N PHE A 1 -7.95 -7.96 5.42
CA PHE A 1 -7.60 -8.58 4.11
C PHE A 1 -6.10 -8.55 3.92
N GLU A 2 -5.54 -9.68 3.62
CA GLU A 2 -4.09 -9.80 3.51
C GLU A 2 -3.70 -10.99 2.64
N TRP A 3 -2.74 -10.78 1.74
CA TRP A 3 -2.02 -11.85 1.08
C TRP A 3 -0.69 -12.08 1.80
N ASP A 4 -0.48 -13.29 2.29
CA ASP A 4 0.78 -13.71 2.90
C ASP A 4 1.54 -14.59 1.90
N SER A 5 2.59 -14.03 1.30
CA SER A 5 3.38 -14.72 0.28
C SER A 5 4.21 -15.88 0.86
N SER A 6 4.57 -15.83 2.13
CA SER A 6 5.37 -16.87 2.76
C SER A 6 4.57 -18.15 3.01
N SER A 7 3.31 -18.02 3.44
CA SER A 7 2.40 -19.15 3.67
C SER A 7 1.46 -19.42 2.50
N LYS A 8 1.48 -18.57 1.46
CA LYS A 8 0.57 -18.61 0.31
C LYS A 8 -0.90 -18.64 0.74
N THR A 9 -1.23 -17.77 1.68
CA THR A 9 -2.55 -17.71 2.32
C THR A 9 -3.17 -16.34 2.12
N ILE A 10 -4.48 -16.29 1.85
CA ILE A 10 -5.25 -15.07 1.83
C ILE A 10 -6.16 -15.05 3.05
N ARG A 11 -6.09 -13.97 3.83
CA ARG A 11 -7.02 -13.72 4.93
C ARG A 11 -8.05 -12.70 4.47
N TYR A 12 -9.32 -12.97 4.73
CA TYR A 12 -10.39 -12.06 4.35
C TYR A 12 -11.52 -12.09 5.38
N ASN A 13 -12.37 -11.06 5.34
CA ASN A 13 -13.53 -10.95 6.21
C ASN A 13 -14.81 -11.02 5.37
N PRO A 14 -15.57 -12.15 5.40
CA PRO A 14 -16.79 -12.30 4.61
C PRO A 14 -17.96 -11.41 5.09
N GLU A 15 -17.83 -10.80 6.28
CA GLU A 15 -18.81 -9.85 6.81
C GLU A 15 -18.65 -8.44 6.24
N ASP A 16 -17.55 -8.16 5.56
CA ASP A 16 -17.31 -6.87 4.91
C ASP A 16 -18.17 -6.76 3.64
N ASP A 17 -18.89 -5.65 3.48
CA ASP A 17 -19.75 -5.43 2.32
C ASP A 17 -18.99 -5.42 0.99
N SER A 18 -17.71 -5.11 1.03
CA SER A 18 -16.82 -5.08 -0.13
C SER A 18 -15.91 -6.31 -0.20
N TYR A 19 -16.29 -7.43 0.44
CA TYR A 19 -15.38 -8.57 0.58
C TYR A 19 -14.98 -9.18 -0.78
N GLU A 20 -15.90 -9.27 -1.73
CA GLU A 20 -15.61 -9.88 -3.02
C GLU A 20 -14.56 -9.10 -3.81
N PRO A 21 -14.69 -7.77 -4.03
CA PRO A 21 -13.63 -6.99 -4.66
C PRO A 21 -12.30 -7.06 -3.92
N ARG A 22 -12.32 -7.00 -2.59
CA ARG A 22 -11.10 -7.04 -1.78
C ARG A 22 -10.44 -8.40 -1.80
N LEU A 23 -11.22 -9.47 -1.83
CA LEU A 23 -10.69 -10.83 -1.99
C LEU A 23 -10.00 -10.99 -3.34
N LEU A 24 -10.61 -10.48 -4.42
CA LEU A 24 -9.98 -10.49 -5.74
C LEU A 24 -8.71 -9.66 -5.78
N HIS A 25 -8.66 -8.56 -5.04
CA HIS A 25 -7.45 -7.75 -4.90
C HIS A 25 -6.31 -8.57 -4.27
N GLU A 26 -6.58 -9.27 -3.18
CA GLU A 26 -5.57 -10.12 -2.54
C GLU A 26 -5.17 -11.30 -3.43
N LEU A 27 -6.13 -11.89 -4.13
CA LEU A 27 -5.84 -12.95 -5.11
C LEU A 27 -4.94 -12.43 -6.24
N SER A 28 -5.13 -11.18 -6.65
CA SER A 28 -4.27 -10.56 -7.67
C SER A 28 -2.83 -10.44 -7.19
N HIS A 29 -2.58 -10.08 -5.93
CA HIS A 29 -1.23 -10.13 -5.37
C HIS A 29 -0.62 -11.52 -5.48
N ALA A 30 -1.40 -12.55 -5.22
CA ALA A 30 -0.94 -13.94 -5.33
C ALA A 30 -0.61 -14.31 -6.79
N VAL A 31 -1.50 -14.01 -7.72
CA VAL A 31 -1.33 -14.33 -9.14
C VAL A 31 -0.13 -13.57 -9.74
N LEU A 32 0.03 -12.30 -9.39
CA LEU A 32 1.15 -11.49 -9.86
C LEU A 32 2.46 -11.76 -9.10
N ALA A 33 2.42 -12.69 -8.13
CA ALA A 33 3.56 -13.06 -7.30
C ALA A 33 4.18 -11.87 -6.56
N HIS A 34 3.33 -10.94 -6.12
CA HIS A 34 3.78 -9.80 -5.32
C HIS A 34 4.32 -10.28 -3.98
N ASN A 35 5.45 -9.72 -3.58
CA ASN A 35 6.20 -10.18 -2.43
C ASN A 35 6.61 -8.99 -1.57
N THR A 36 7.90 -8.69 -1.52
CA THR A 36 8.43 -7.55 -0.77
C THR A 36 8.69 -6.36 -1.69
N TYR A 37 8.93 -5.22 -1.10
CA TYR A 37 9.30 -3.99 -1.80
C TYR A 37 10.43 -3.30 -1.05
N ASP A 38 11.26 -2.53 -1.78
CA ASP A 38 12.40 -1.81 -1.20
C ASP A 38 12.03 -0.40 -0.74
N LYS A 39 11.28 0.32 -1.56
CA LYS A 39 10.87 1.69 -1.28
C LYS A 39 9.36 1.78 -1.10
N ASP A 40 8.92 2.72 -0.29
CA ASP A 40 7.49 2.89 0.01
C ASP A 40 6.66 3.20 -1.25
N ILE A 41 7.23 3.94 -2.21
CA ILE A 41 6.55 4.22 -3.48
C ILE A 41 6.29 2.93 -4.29
N ASP A 42 7.15 1.93 -4.15
CA ASP A 42 6.99 0.66 -4.86
C ASP A 42 5.78 -0.12 -4.34
N LEU A 43 5.45 0.01 -3.05
CA LEU A 43 4.23 -0.59 -2.51
C LEU A 43 2.98 -0.04 -3.21
N ILE A 44 2.94 1.27 -3.46
CA ILE A 44 1.81 1.89 -4.15
C ILE A 44 1.68 1.32 -5.56
N ALA A 45 2.79 1.10 -6.25
CA ALA A 45 2.78 0.48 -7.57
C ALA A 45 2.24 -0.96 -7.53
N LEU A 46 2.65 -1.75 -6.53
CA LEU A 46 2.14 -3.11 -6.34
C LEU A 46 0.63 -3.12 -6.09
N GLU A 47 0.14 -2.21 -5.24
CA GLU A 47 -1.29 -2.10 -4.94
C GLU A 47 -2.10 -1.68 -6.15
N ARG A 48 -1.61 -0.72 -6.92
CA ARG A 48 -2.24 -0.29 -8.18
C ARG A 48 -2.33 -1.46 -9.17
N ASP A 49 -1.24 -2.19 -9.35
CA ASP A 49 -1.20 -3.31 -10.29
C ASP A 49 -2.14 -4.43 -9.85
N ALA A 50 -2.23 -4.70 -8.55
CA ALA A 50 -3.15 -5.70 -8.01
C ALA A 50 -4.62 -5.30 -8.26
N TRP A 51 -4.98 -4.05 -8.01
CA TRP A 51 -6.34 -3.58 -8.30
C TRP A 51 -6.67 -3.60 -9.78
N GLN A 52 -5.73 -3.21 -10.64
CA GLN A 52 -5.91 -3.26 -12.08
C GLN A 52 -6.15 -4.69 -12.57
N HIS A 53 -5.34 -5.64 -12.11
CA HIS A 53 -5.50 -7.06 -12.43
C HIS A 53 -6.84 -7.59 -11.91
N ALA A 54 -7.22 -7.27 -10.69
CA ALA A 54 -8.49 -7.69 -10.10
C ALA A 54 -9.67 -7.19 -10.94
N ARG A 55 -9.66 -5.92 -11.33
CA ARG A 55 -10.75 -5.31 -12.09
C ARG A 55 -10.82 -5.79 -13.55
N MET A 56 -9.67 -5.88 -14.22
CA MET A 56 -9.60 -6.18 -15.66
C MET A 56 -9.61 -7.66 -15.98
N GLU A 57 -9.02 -8.50 -15.11
CA GLU A 57 -8.83 -9.92 -15.38
C GLU A 57 -9.71 -10.82 -14.51
N LEU A 58 -9.75 -10.61 -13.20
CA LEU A 58 -10.45 -11.52 -12.29
C LEU A 58 -11.94 -11.22 -12.17
N ALA A 59 -12.31 -9.96 -12.04
CA ALA A 59 -13.72 -9.58 -11.85
C ALA A 59 -14.64 -10.09 -12.97
N PRO A 60 -14.28 -9.94 -14.27
CA PRO A 60 -15.09 -10.50 -15.36
C PRO A 60 -15.20 -12.02 -15.30
N ARG A 61 -14.14 -12.70 -14.88
CA ARG A 61 -14.07 -14.15 -14.81
C ARG A 61 -15.02 -14.74 -13.76
N TYR A 62 -15.26 -14.01 -12.67
CA TYR A 62 -16.12 -14.45 -11.56
C TYR A 62 -17.44 -13.71 -11.51
N ASP A 63 -17.77 -12.92 -12.55
CA ASP A 63 -18.97 -12.11 -12.61
C ASP A 63 -19.12 -11.18 -11.38
N ILE A 64 -18.01 -10.59 -10.98
CA ILE A 64 -17.93 -9.63 -9.87
C ILE A 64 -17.68 -8.25 -10.45
N ARG A 65 -18.36 -7.24 -9.93
CA ARG A 65 -18.14 -5.86 -10.31
C ARG A 65 -17.28 -5.16 -9.25
N ILE A 66 -16.23 -4.49 -9.71
CA ILE A 66 -15.38 -3.66 -8.85
C ILE A 66 -15.58 -2.20 -9.27
N ASP A 67 -16.15 -1.40 -8.36
CA ASP A 67 -16.35 0.01 -8.60
C ASP A 67 -15.04 0.79 -8.54
N ALA A 68 -14.92 1.82 -9.39
CA ALA A 68 -13.77 2.71 -9.38
C ALA A 68 -13.59 3.39 -8.01
N ASP A 69 -14.68 3.71 -7.33
CA ASP A 69 -14.64 4.33 -6.00
C ASP A 69 -14.02 3.41 -4.95
N THR A 70 -14.29 2.11 -5.00
CA THR A 70 -13.67 1.14 -4.10
C THR A 70 -12.16 1.15 -4.26
N ILE A 71 -11.67 1.15 -5.49
CA ILE A 71 -10.24 1.21 -5.81
C ILE A 71 -9.66 2.53 -5.33
N GLN A 72 -10.32 3.64 -5.64
CA GLN A 72 -9.85 4.97 -5.27
C GLN A 72 -9.73 5.13 -3.76
N ASP A 73 -10.74 4.70 -3.02
CA ASP A 73 -10.74 4.80 -1.55
C ASP A 73 -9.58 4.00 -0.95
N ASP A 74 -9.34 2.79 -1.46
CA ASP A 74 -8.22 1.98 -0.98
C ASP A 74 -6.88 2.61 -1.36
N MET A 75 -6.71 3.05 -2.61
CA MET A 75 -5.48 3.70 -3.05
C MET A 75 -5.18 4.99 -2.30
N ASP A 76 -6.21 5.74 -1.89
CA ASP A 76 -6.05 6.95 -1.10
C ASP A 76 -5.45 6.64 0.28
N THR A 77 -5.77 5.50 0.88
CA THR A 77 -5.15 5.10 2.16
C THR A 77 -3.63 4.93 2.00
N TYR A 78 -3.18 4.38 0.89
CA TYR A 78 -1.74 4.23 0.62
C TYR A 78 -1.06 5.56 0.33
N ARG A 79 -1.72 6.46 -0.39
CA ARG A 79 -1.20 7.81 -0.66
C ARG A 79 -1.07 8.62 0.62
N ASP A 80 -2.07 8.57 1.49
CA ASP A 80 -2.04 9.23 2.81
C ASP A 80 -0.92 8.66 3.67
N TRP A 81 -0.76 7.33 3.66
CA TRP A 81 0.31 6.64 4.35
C TRP A 81 1.69 7.12 3.87
N LEU A 82 1.90 7.18 2.56
CA LEU A 82 3.17 7.64 1.99
C LEU A 82 3.41 9.13 2.30
N HIS A 83 2.39 9.96 2.17
CA HIS A 83 2.49 11.38 2.48
C HIS A 83 2.93 11.61 3.93
N ALA A 84 2.30 10.93 4.87
CA ALA A 84 2.64 11.05 6.29
C ALA A 84 4.09 10.62 6.57
N ARG A 85 4.53 9.51 5.97
CA ARG A 85 5.90 8.99 6.15
C ARG A 85 6.94 9.91 5.55
N SER A 86 6.66 10.50 4.38
CA SER A 86 7.60 11.32 3.62
C SER A 86 7.60 12.80 4.00
N THR A 87 6.75 13.23 4.93
CA THR A 87 6.73 14.61 5.41
C THR A 87 7.82 14.84 6.44
N CYS A 88 8.66 15.85 6.20
CA CYS A 88 9.77 16.19 7.09
C CYS A 88 9.26 16.60 8.47
N PRO A 89 9.73 15.97 9.57
CA PRO A 89 9.30 16.33 10.91
C PRO A 89 9.85 17.70 11.37
N LYS A 90 10.81 18.26 10.65
CA LYS A 90 11.44 19.53 11.00
C LYS A 90 10.83 20.73 10.28
N CYS A 91 10.64 20.63 8.95
CA CYS A 91 10.15 21.77 8.14
C CYS A 91 8.86 21.48 7.37
N GLU A 92 8.30 20.28 7.49
CA GLU A 92 7.04 19.84 6.87
C GLU A 92 7.07 19.77 5.34
N SER A 93 8.23 19.93 4.71
CA SER A 93 8.39 19.69 3.28
C SER A 93 8.43 18.19 2.99
N SER A 94 8.24 17.83 1.73
CA SER A 94 8.34 16.44 1.29
C SER A 94 9.77 15.96 1.25
N GLY A 95 9.98 14.69 1.60
CA GLY A 95 11.28 14.04 1.52
C GLY A 95 11.33 12.98 0.44
N LEU A 96 12.55 12.53 0.14
CA LEU A 96 12.82 11.38 -0.73
C LEU A 96 13.33 10.22 0.11
N GLN A 97 12.87 9.04 -0.19
CA GLN A 97 13.37 7.84 0.48
C GLN A 97 14.76 7.50 -0.05
N ILE A 98 15.74 7.48 0.85
CA ILE A 98 17.13 7.21 0.50
C ILE A 98 17.53 5.76 0.75
N LYS A 99 16.85 5.08 1.66
CA LYS A 99 16.97 3.64 1.91
C LYS A 99 15.74 3.16 2.67
N LYS A 100 15.66 1.87 2.96
CA LYS A 100 14.52 1.29 3.66
C LYS A 100 14.24 2.04 4.97
N HIS A 101 13.00 2.49 5.14
CA HIS A 101 12.52 3.24 6.31
C HIS A 101 13.24 4.57 6.61
N THR A 102 13.99 5.11 5.64
CA THR A 102 14.76 6.35 5.85
C THR A 102 14.48 7.35 4.75
N TYR A 103 14.18 8.58 5.15
CA TYR A 103 13.89 9.69 4.26
C TYR A 103 14.86 10.86 4.48
N ARG A 104 15.03 11.67 3.45
CA ARG A 104 15.78 12.92 3.50
C ARG A 104 14.93 14.04 2.92
N CYS A 105 14.86 15.16 3.64
CA CYS A 105 14.11 16.34 3.19
C CYS A 105 14.79 17.01 2.00
N VAL A 106 14.01 17.38 0.98
CA VAL A 106 14.49 18.08 -0.20
C VAL A 106 14.78 19.57 0.10
N SER A 107 14.19 20.12 1.17
CA SER A 107 14.32 21.54 1.53
C SER A 107 15.41 21.79 2.57
N CYS A 108 15.37 21.10 3.72
CA CYS A 108 16.27 21.37 4.83
C CYS A 108 17.37 20.31 5.02
N SER A 109 17.36 19.26 4.20
CA SER A 109 18.32 18.14 4.24
C SER A 109 18.28 17.31 5.53
N ALA A 110 17.29 17.51 6.40
CA ALA A 110 17.09 16.65 7.56
C ALA A 110 16.81 15.21 7.12
N THR A 111 17.27 14.25 7.90
CA THR A 111 16.97 12.83 7.69
C THR A 111 16.13 12.30 8.84
N TRP A 112 15.29 11.33 8.58
CA TRP A 112 14.49 10.66 9.61
C TRP A 112 14.19 9.23 9.22
N ARG A 113 13.89 8.42 10.22
CA ARG A 113 13.43 7.05 10.06
C ARG A 113 11.95 6.97 10.37
N VAL A 114 11.28 6.02 9.77
CA VAL A 114 9.85 5.75 10.00
C VAL A 114 9.65 4.30 10.44
N ASN A 115 8.60 4.07 11.23
CA ASN A 115 8.22 2.72 11.63
C ASN A 115 7.35 2.06 10.53
N GLU A 116 7.02 0.78 10.72
CA GLU A 116 6.11 0.06 9.83
C GLU A 116 4.66 0.40 10.22
N ALA A 117 4.19 1.56 9.82
CA ALA A 117 2.95 2.17 10.30
C ALA A 117 1.67 1.68 9.60
N ARG A 118 1.71 0.57 8.83
CA ARG A 118 0.51 0.06 8.14
C ARG A 118 -0.59 -0.38 9.11
N VAL A 119 -0.19 -0.94 10.25
CA VAL A 119 -1.08 -1.50 11.27
C VAL A 119 -0.89 -0.86 12.64
N CYS A 120 -0.05 0.16 12.76
CA CYS A 120 0.24 0.87 14.00
C CYS A 120 0.37 2.37 13.73
N ALA A 121 0.39 3.16 14.81
CA ALA A 121 0.54 4.61 14.67
C ALA A 121 1.88 4.97 14.03
N LEU A 122 1.84 5.90 13.08
CA LEU A 122 3.06 6.40 12.43
C LEU A 122 3.96 7.08 13.46
N ARG A 123 5.25 6.76 13.39
CA ARG A 123 6.29 7.45 14.15
C ARG A 123 7.43 7.82 13.21
N ARG A 124 7.90 9.05 13.35
CA ARG A 124 9.05 9.57 12.62
C ARG A 124 10.14 9.89 13.62
N TYR A 125 11.32 9.31 13.41
CA TYR A 125 12.47 9.47 14.32
C TYR A 125 13.52 10.34 13.64
N ALA A 126 13.70 11.58 14.10
CA ALA A 126 14.73 12.46 13.59
C ALA A 126 16.12 11.89 13.89
N ASN A 127 16.99 11.98 12.94
CA ASN A 127 18.39 11.57 13.10
C ASN A 127 19.26 12.73 13.58
#